data_e460e7bd096e3edff9f91729cd1cd1ea
#
_entry.id   e460e7bd096e3edff9f91729cd1cd1ea
#
_cell.length_a   1.000
_cell.length_b   1.000
_cell.length_c   1.000
_cell.angle_alpha   90.00
_cell.angle_beta   90.00
_cell.angle_gamma   90.00
#
_symmetry.space_group_name_H-M   'P 1'
#
loop_
_entity.id
_entity.type
_entity.pdbx_description
1 polymer ?
#
loop_
_entity_poly.entity_id
_entity_poly.type
_entity_poly.pdbx_seq_one_letter_code
_entity_poly.pdbx_strand_id
1 'polypeptide(L)'
;MMKNMFIEKMKSAWPGDSLKRAHDAYLNLHTVQRHLGKILILIPMLLLIVYLMVFSQPRYLSESKVAIKRASDIDGSSLNVGLLLGAANPSSAEDALYLKEYINSPDMLDILDKQLDFRQAFGDSGWDFFYRLSGNATREQFLNYYRDRISVAYDDKTGLLTIGTQGFSPEFAQQFNRAVLKESERFINELSHRIARDQLQFAENEMQSARVRLNTSKTELLTYQNSNNVLDPEAQAIAATTLVNTLIGQKIQMEAELRNLLTYLREDAPQVISAQNAIKSLSSQIDNEKSKITAPDGHKLNRMAVDFEEIKAKVLFDTDIYKLTLTSIEKTRVEAARKLKVLSVISSPQLSQESRFPSSLYLIASWLLVCCLLFGTVKLLLAVIDDHKD
;
A
#
# COMPACT_ATOMS: atom_id res chain seq x y z
N MET A 1 75.76 6.22 49.36
CA MET A 1 76.68 7.36 49.29
C MET A 1 76.42 8.23 48.05
N MET A 2 76.00 7.74 46.89
CA MET A 2 75.70 8.51 45.70
C MET A 2 74.41 9.38 45.77
N LYS A 3 73.39 8.94 46.50
CA LYS A 3 72.11 9.64 46.66
C LYS A 3 72.24 11.03 47.39
N ASN A 4 73.16 11.11 48.34
CA ASN A 4 73.40 12.38 49.08
C ASN A 4 74.20 13.41 48.27
N MET A 5 75.08 12.95 47.37
CA MET A 5 75.87 13.81 46.51
C MET A 5 75.06 14.46 45.36
N PHE A 6 74.04 13.79 44.94
CA PHE A 6 73.10 14.27 43.91
C PHE A 6 72.14 15.35 44.46
N ILE A 7 71.74 15.17 45.74
CA ILE A 7 70.88 16.15 46.44
C ILE A 7 71.58 17.41 46.75
N GLU A 8 72.90 17.35 47.12
CA GLU A 8 73.74 18.54 47.35
C GLU A 8 74.04 19.31 46.06
N LYS A 9 74.29 18.63 44.95
CA LYS A 9 74.51 19.28 43.65
C LYS A 9 73.24 19.95 43.06
N MET A 10 72.06 19.46 43.38
CA MET A 10 70.77 20.08 43.00
C MET A 10 70.45 21.31 43.86
N LYS A 11 70.88 21.35 45.12
CA LYS A 11 70.63 22.51 45.98
C LYS A 11 71.45 23.76 45.63
N SER A 12 72.57 23.62 44.91
CA SER A 12 73.45 24.74 44.53
C SER A 12 73.08 25.34 43.14
N ALA A 13 72.18 24.71 42.36
CA ALA A 13 71.89 25.13 40.97
C ALA A 13 70.58 25.84 40.77
N TRP A 14 69.61 25.83 41.76
CA TRP A 14 68.30 26.46 41.55
C TRP A 14 67.78 27.20 42.78
N PRO A 15 67.18 28.38 42.62
CA PRO A 15 66.63 29.17 43.72
C PRO A 15 65.52 28.42 44.44
N GLY A 16 65.51 28.41 45.76
CA GLY A 16 64.72 27.61 46.68
C GLY A 16 63.20 27.61 46.50
N ASP A 17 62.64 28.52 45.73
CA ASP A 17 61.20 28.64 45.45
C ASP A 17 60.75 27.73 44.33
N SER A 18 61.65 27.37 43.42
CA SER A 18 61.26 26.42 42.29
C SER A 18 61.22 24.93 42.75
N LEU A 19 62.10 24.57 43.70
CA LEU A 19 62.11 23.24 44.31
C LEU A 19 60.94 23.04 45.27
N LYS A 20 60.50 24.08 46.00
CA LYS A 20 59.27 24.00 46.79
C LYS A 20 58.01 23.80 45.88
N ARG A 21 57.91 24.60 44.80
CA ARG A 21 56.79 24.42 43.83
C ARG A 21 56.80 23.05 43.16
N ALA A 22 57.96 22.52 42.80
CA ALA A 22 58.07 21.18 42.23
C ALA A 22 57.70 20.08 43.25
N HIS A 23 58.15 20.26 44.54
CA HIS A 23 57.80 19.31 45.61
C HIS A 23 56.29 19.38 45.98
N ASP A 24 55.76 20.61 46.07
CA ASP A 24 54.31 20.80 46.32
C ASP A 24 53.43 20.29 45.12
N ALA A 25 53.90 20.46 43.90
CA ALA A 25 53.26 19.90 42.72
C ALA A 25 53.32 18.36 42.72
N TYR A 26 54.44 17.76 43.15
CA TYR A 26 54.61 16.33 43.28
C TYR A 26 53.74 15.72 44.41
N LEU A 27 53.66 16.34 45.54
CA LEU A 27 52.77 15.98 46.64
C LEU A 27 51.30 16.12 46.28
N ASN A 28 50.97 17.20 45.52
CA ASN A 28 49.61 17.37 44.98
C ASN A 28 49.27 16.30 43.95
N LEU A 29 50.21 15.91 43.08
CA LEU A 29 49.98 14.82 42.09
C LEU A 29 49.75 13.48 42.79
N HIS A 30 50.53 13.14 43.83
CA HIS A 30 50.40 11.92 44.59
C HIS A 30 49.09 11.87 45.40
N THR A 31 48.66 13.02 45.93
CA THR A 31 47.37 13.17 46.65
C THR A 31 46.21 13.09 45.67
N VAL A 32 46.33 13.66 44.47
CA VAL A 32 45.34 13.55 43.40
C VAL A 32 45.24 12.10 42.91
N GLN A 33 46.35 11.40 42.68
CA GLN A 33 46.34 9.97 42.32
C GLN A 33 45.64 9.09 43.35
N ARG A 34 45.86 9.38 44.66
CA ARG A 34 45.24 8.59 45.77
C ARG A 34 43.73 8.81 45.89
N HIS A 35 43.23 9.97 45.44
CA HIS A 35 41.82 10.32 45.46
C HIS A 35 41.14 10.20 44.10
N LEU A 36 41.89 9.89 43.04
CA LEU A 36 41.39 9.83 41.65
C LEU A 36 40.19 8.88 41.51
N GLY A 37 40.21 7.72 42.18
CA GLY A 37 39.11 6.76 42.18
C GLY A 37 37.85 7.30 42.87
N LYS A 38 38.03 8.07 43.96
CA LYS A 38 36.92 8.68 44.69
C LYS A 38 36.28 9.81 43.86
N ILE A 39 37.11 10.61 43.19
CA ILE A 39 36.64 11.75 42.37
C ILE A 39 35.98 11.23 41.09
N LEU A 40 36.57 10.24 40.40
CA LEU A 40 36.11 9.80 39.07
C LEU A 40 34.96 8.80 39.13
N ILE A 41 34.82 8.06 40.24
CA ILE A 41 33.76 7.04 40.39
C ILE A 41 32.71 7.50 41.40
N LEU A 42 33.09 7.90 42.60
CA LEU A 42 32.11 8.17 43.68
C LEU A 42 31.30 9.46 43.45
N ILE A 43 31.93 10.54 42.97
CA ILE A 43 31.22 11.81 42.76
C ILE A 43 30.18 11.69 41.62
N PRO A 44 30.51 11.20 40.41
CA PRO A 44 29.50 11.04 39.35
C PRO A 44 28.40 10.04 39.73
N MET A 45 28.75 8.98 40.49
CA MET A 45 27.77 8.00 40.95
C MET A 45 26.81 8.60 41.97
N LEU A 46 27.33 9.41 42.94
CA LEU A 46 26.50 10.11 43.91
C LEU A 46 25.55 11.09 43.20
N LEU A 47 26.09 11.88 42.24
CA LEU A 47 25.26 12.78 41.42
C LEU A 47 24.17 12.08 40.66
N LEU A 48 24.45 10.92 40.04
CA LEU A 48 23.45 10.11 39.36
C LEU A 48 22.37 9.62 40.34
N ILE A 49 22.75 9.13 41.52
CA ILE A 49 21.79 8.65 42.52
C ILE A 49 20.91 9.80 43.02
N VAL A 50 21.48 10.97 43.30
CA VAL A 50 20.72 12.13 43.69
C VAL A 50 19.77 12.59 42.58
N TYR A 51 20.24 12.59 41.32
CA TYR A 51 19.39 12.87 40.17
C TYR A 51 18.19 11.87 40.09
N LEU A 52 18.45 10.58 40.18
CA LEU A 52 17.42 9.54 40.11
C LEU A 52 16.40 9.61 41.27
N MET A 53 16.82 10.03 42.48
CA MET A 53 15.95 10.13 43.66
C MET A 53 15.12 11.42 43.70
N VAL A 54 15.69 12.55 43.23
CA VAL A 54 15.09 13.89 43.44
C VAL A 54 14.49 14.46 42.19
N PHE A 55 15.12 14.29 41.03
CA PHE A 55 14.77 14.96 39.77
C PHE A 55 14.08 14.06 38.77
N SER A 56 14.38 12.76 38.75
CA SER A 56 13.85 11.84 37.76
C SER A 56 12.39 11.57 38.03
N GLN A 57 11.53 11.84 37.03
CA GLN A 57 10.11 11.51 37.10
C GLN A 57 9.83 10.09 36.64
N PRO A 58 9.00 9.34 37.38
CA PRO A 58 8.58 8.02 36.98
C PRO A 58 7.74 8.09 35.70
N ARG A 59 8.01 7.17 34.76
CA ARG A 59 7.19 7.03 33.54
C ARG A 59 6.50 5.67 33.54
N TYR A 60 5.22 5.72 33.29
CA TYR A 60 4.33 4.57 33.25
C TYR A 60 4.13 4.13 31.80
N LEU A 61 4.08 2.83 31.58
CA LEU A 61 3.91 2.25 30.24
C LEU A 61 2.52 1.59 30.17
N SER A 62 1.68 2.05 29.25
CA SER A 62 0.43 1.38 28.90
C SER A 62 0.62 0.64 27.58
N GLU A 63 0.30 -0.66 27.57
CA GLU A 63 0.43 -1.50 26.38
C GLU A 63 -0.94 -2.00 25.92
N SER A 64 -1.11 -2.07 24.61
CA SER A 64 -2.24 -2.71 23.95
C SER A 64 -1.78 -3.59 22.81
N LYS A 65 -2.58 -4.62 22.48
CA LYS A 65 -2.30 -5.51 21.36
C LYS A 65 -3.50 -5.53 20.43
N VAL A 66 -3.23 -5.31 19.15
CA VAL A 66 -4.26 -5.28 18.10
C VAL A 66 -3.90 -6.18 16.94
N ALA A 67 -4.92 -6.63 16.23
CA ALA A 67 -4.80 -7.35 14.97
C ALA A 67 -5.68 -6.69 13.92
N ILE A 68 -5.20 -6.62 12.68
CA ILE A 68 -6.02 -6.18 11.56
C ILE A 68 -6.63 -7.42 10.91
N LYS A 69 -7.96 -7.50 10.91
CA LYS A 69 -8.72 -8.61 10.34
C LYS A 69 -9.62 -8.11 9.23
N ARG A 70 -9.94 -8.96 8.26
CA ARG A 70 -10.98 -8.69 7.28
C ARG A 70 -12.35 -9.04 7.87
N ALA A 71 -13.38 -8.33 7.46
CA ALA A 71 -14.76 -8.65 7.86
C ALA A 71 -15.13 -10.09 7.48
N SER A 72 -14.65 -10.61 6.34
CA SER A 72 -14.85 -12.00 5.92
C SER A 72 -14.21 -13.04 6.83
N ASP A 73 -13.15 -12.70 7.55
CA ASP A 73 -12.44 -13.63 8.43
C ASP A 73 -13.18 -13.81 9.77
N ILE A 74 -14.14 -12.93 10.06
CA ILE A 74 -14.97 -12.97 11.27
C ILE A 74 -16.16 -13.91 11.09
N ASP A 75 -16.67 -14.07 9.84
CA ASP A 75 -17.87 -14.87 9.53
C ASP A 75 -17.65 -16.39 9.49
N GLY A 76 -16.47 -16.89 9.81
CA GLY A 76 -16.19 -18.32 10.05
C GLY A 76 -16.49 -19.31 8.90
N SER A 77 -16.91 -18.82 7.73
CA SER A 77 -17.40 -19.67 6.63
C SER A 77 -16.33 -20.06 5.59
N SER A 78 -15.12 -19.54 5.69
CA SER A 78 -14.01 -19.97 4.84
C SER A 78 -12.96 -20.71 5.68
N LEU A 79 -12.96 -22.02 5.62
CA LEU A 79 -11.82 -22.87 6.00
C LEU A 79 -10.63 -22.46 5.11
N ASN A 80 -9.91 -21.42 5.53
CA ASN A 80 -8.69 -20.99 4.87
C ASN A 80 -7.62 -22.04 5.14
N VAL A 81 -7.40 -22.93 4.18
CA VAL A 81 -6.35 -23.96 4.23
C VAL A 81 -4.97 -23.36 4.52
N GLY A 82 -4.77 -22.08 4.15
CA GLY A 82 -3.58 -21.29 4.47
C GLY A 82 -3.39 -21.04 5.98
N LEU A 83 -4.49 -20.87 6.73
CA LEU A 83 -4.44 -20.69 8.20
C LEU A 83 -4.06 -22.00 8.91
N LEU A 84 -4.50 -23.14 8.37
CA LEU A 84 -4.11 -24.48 8.85
C LEU A 84 -2.63 -24.80 8.61
N LEU A 85 -1.99 -24.15 7.63
CA LEU A 85 -0.57 -24.30 7.29
C LEU A 85 0.33 -23.25 7.97
N GLY A 86 -0.20 -22.41 8.87
CA GLY A 86 0.59 -21.42 9.62
C GLY A 86 1.12 -20.27 8.76
N ALA A 87 0.62 -20.08 7.54
CA ALA A 87 0.99 -18.97 6.70
C ALA A 87 0.26 -17.70 7.19
N ALA A 88 0.99 -16.76 7.77
CA ALA A 88 0.50 -15.42 8.03
C ALA A 88 -0.07 -14.83 6.73
N ASN A 89 -1.25 -14.26 6.79
CA ASN A 89 -1.93 -13.68 5.62
C ASN A 89 -1.11 -12.45 5.16
N PRO A 90 -0.35 -12.49 4.04
CA PRO A 90 0.61 -11.43 3.69
C PRO A 90 -0.03 -10.04 3.62
N SER A 91 -1.31 -9.96 3.28
CA SER A 91 -2.07 -8.71 3.23
C SER A 91 -2.32 -8.08 4.60
N SER A 92 -2.40 -8.85 5.70
CA SER A 92 -2.58 -8.27 7.05
C SER A 92 -1.26 -7.75 7.62
N ALA A 93 -0.13 -8.31 7.21
CA ALA A 93 1.20 -7.84 7.58
C ALA A 93 1.49 -6.44 6.97
N GLU A 94 1.19 -6.26 5.68
CA GLU A 94 1.33 -4.95 5.03
C GLU A 94 0.48 -3.88 5.70
N ASP A 95 -0.76 -4.19 6.04
CA ASP A 95 -1.66 -3.25 6.72
C ASP A 95 -1.15 -2.87 8.11
N ALA A 96 -0.58 -3.82 8.84
CA ALA A 96 0.04 -3.57 10.14
C ALA A 96 1.26 -2.64 10.01
N LEU A 97 2.05 -2.79 8.94
CA LEU A 97 3.18 -1.89 8.65
C LEU A 97 2.69 -0.48 8.27
N TYR A 98 1.65 -0.35 7.44
CA TYR A 98 1.05 0.95 7.14
C TYR A 98 0.51 1.64 8.41
N LEU A 99 -0.16 0.88 9.28
CA LEU A 99 -0.63 1.41 10.55
C LEU A 99 0.54 1.84 11.46
N LYS A 100 1.61 1.07 11.53
CA LYS A 100 2.82 1.42 12.27
C LYS A 100 3.42 2.74 11.77
N GLU A 101 3.54 2.92 10.45
CA GLU A 101 4.04 4.17 9.87
C GLU A 101 3.10 5.34 10.16
N TYR A 102 1.78 5.12 10.05
CA TYR A 102 0.80 6.15 10.39
C TYR A 102 0.87 6.56 11.87
N ILE A 103 1.00 5.61 12.80
CA ILE A 103 1.16 5.90 14.23
C ILE A 103 2.40 6.77 14.49
N ASN A 104 3.50 6.57 13.75
CA ASN A 104 4.73 7.35 13.88
C ASN A 104 4.74 8.64 13.02
N SER A 105 3.63 8.97 12.36
CA SER A 105 3.53 10.12 11.46
C SER A 105 3.29 11.44 12.18
N PRO A 106 3.62 12.57 11.54
CA PRO A 106 3.24 13.89 12.03
C PRO A 106 1.74 14.10 12.17
N ASP A 107 0.95 13.45 11.27
CA ASP A 107 -0.51 13.59 11.26
C ASP A 107 -1.15 12.99 12.52
N MET A 108 -0.67 11.83 12.95
CA MET A 108 -1.08 11.22 14.21
C MET A 108 -0.75 12.14 15.38
N LEU A 109 0.47 12.68 15.42
CA LEU A 109 0.87 13.62 16.48
C LEU A 109 -0.02 14.86 16.55
N ASP A 110 -0.33 15.47 15.39
CA ASP A 110 -1.18 16.67 15.33
C ASP A 110 -2.61 16.38 15.84
N ILE A 111 -3.13 15.18 15.59
CA ILE A 111 -4.45 14.75 16.10
C ILE A 111 -4.41 14.51 17.61
N LEU A 112 -3.38 13.82 18.10
CA LEU A 112 -3.21 13.52 19.51
C LEU A 112 -2.93 14.78 20.34
N ASP A 113 -2.15 15.71 19.79
CA ASP A 113 -1.90 17.01 20.47
C ASP A 113 -3.18 17.79 20.69
N LYS A 114 -4.08 17.83 19.69
CA LYS A 114 -5.40 18.45 19.79
C LYS A 114 -6.36 17.76 20.78
N GLN A 115 -6.22 16.44 20.95
CA GLN A 115 -7.11 15.67 21.82
C GLN A 115 -6.67 15.61 23.28
N LEU A 116 -5.36 15.60 23.52
CA LEU A 116 -4.77 15.33 24.82
C LEU A 116 -3.92 16.48 25.36
N ASP A 117 -3.84 17.61 24.64
CA ASP A 117 -2.90 18.70 24.94
C ASP A 117 -1.48 18.15 25.22
N PHE A 118 -1.01 17.28 24.31
CA PHE A 118 0.19 16.48 24.49
C PHE A 118 1.40 17.34 24.79
N ARG A 119 1.53 18.47 24.10
CA ARG A 119 2.60 19.45 24.32
C ARG A 119 2.59 19.99 25.74
N GLN A 120 1.43 20.27 26.31
CA GLN A 120 1.29 20.74 27.67
C GLN A 120 1.57 19.62 28.69
N ALA A 121 0.99 18.44 28.49
CA ALA A 121 1.15 17.29 29.38
C ALA A 121 2.62 16.86 29.56
N PHE A 122 3.45 17.03 28.54
CA PHE A 122 4.86 16.71 28.60
C PHE A 122 5.78 17.92 28.83
N GLY A 123 5.28 19.14 28.64
CA GLY A 123 6.00 20.39 28.90
C GLY A 123 5.94 20.84 30.37
N ASP A 124 4.76 20.68 31.00
CA ASP A 124 4.49 21.07 32.39
C ASP A 124 4.99 20.05 33.43
N SER A 125 5.60 18.95 32.97
CA SER A 125 6.06 17.88 33.84
C SER A 125 7.27 18.30 34.65
N GLY A 126 7.01 18.94 35.77
CA GLY A 126 7.86 19.08 36.95
C GLY A 126 9.35 19.40 36.72
N TRP A 127 10.20 18.82 37.58
CA TRP A 127 11.62 19.12 37.74
C TRP A 127 12.55 18.34 36.82
N ASP A 128 12.04 17.39 35.98
CA ASP A 128 12.89 16.58 35.12
C ASP A 128 13.28 17.31 33.83
N PHE A 129 14.39 18.05 33.92
CA PHE A 129 14.91 18.83 32.80
C PHE A 129 15.34 18.00 31.59
N PHE A 130 15.77 16.75 31.80
CA PHE A 130 16.28 15.91 30.71
C PHE A 130 15.20 15.22 29.92
N TYR A 131 14.07 14.87 30.53
CA TYR A 131 13.02 14.08 29.89
C TYR A 131 11.73 14.86 29.61
N ARG A 132 11.65 16.13 30.00
CA ARG A 132 10.51 17.01 29.62
C ARG A 132 10.63 17.51 28.20
N LEU A 133 9.50 17.81 27.56
CA LEU A 133 9.47 18.53 26.29
C LEU A 133 9.85 20.01 26.53
N SER A 134 10.77 20.56 25.75
CA SER A 134 11.11 21.99 25.83
C SER A 134 9.93 22.84 25.34
N GLY A 135 9.60 23.91 26.05
CA GLY A 135 8.50 24.83 25.67
C GLY A 135 8.68 25.46 24.27
N ASN A 136 9.94 25.61 23.82
CA ASN A 136 10.29 26.16 22.51
C ASN A 136 10.66 25.05 21.49
N ALA A 137 10.22 23.79 21.69
CA ALA A 137 10.54 22.70 20.80
C ALA A 137 9.98 22.95 19.39
N THR A 138 10.84 22.80 18.36
CA THR A 138 10.41 22.83 16.97
C THR A 138 9.48 21.65 16.68
N ARG A 139 8.78 21.67 15.54
CA ARG A 139 7.88 20.57 15.13
C ARG A 139 8.63 19.25 15.00
N GLU A 140 9.84 19.28 14.49
CA GLU A 140 10.69 18.10 14.34
C GLU A 140 11.15 17.54 15.69
N GLN A 141 11.54 18.42 16.62
CA GLN A 141 11.88 18.04 17.99
C GLN A 141 10.67 17.44 18.71
N PHE A 142 9.49 18.01 18.51
CA PHE A 142 8.24 17.50 19.07
C PHE A 142 7.89 16.13 18.51
N LEU A 143 8.04 15.93 17.19
CA LEU A 143 7.82 14.64 16.55
C LEU A 143 8.81 13.56 17.05
N ASN A 144 10.08 13.91 17.20
CA ASN A 144 11.08 12.98 17.74
C ASN A 144 10.78 12.65 19.21
N TYR A 145 10.40 13.64 20.00
CA TYR A 145 9.97 13.41 21.37
C TYR A 145 8.75 12.46 21.46
N TYR A 146 7.76 12.66 20.60
CA TYR A 146 6.59 11.77 20.48
C TYR A 146 7.01 10.34 20.17
N ARG A 147 7.89 10.16 19.17
CA ARG A 147 8.40 8.84 18.77
C ARG A 147 9.15 8.13 19.89
N ASP A 148 9.82 8.88 20.77
CA ASP A 148 10.47 8.33 21.96
C ASP A 148 9.48 7.89 23.06
N ARG A 149 8.22 8.36 22.99
CA ARG A 149 7.17 8.07 23.98
C ARG A 149 6.17 7.02 23.50
N ILE A 150 6.27 6.62 22.24
CA ILE A 150 5.45 5.57 21.67
C ILE A 150 6.36 4.47 21.11
N SER A 151 5.95 3.23 21.32
CA SER A 151 6.61 2.06 20.72
C SER A 151 5.59 1.24 19.96
N VAL A 152 5.90 0.89 18.71
CA VAL A 152 5.03 0.09 17.87
C VAL A 152 5.83 -1.08 17.30
N ALA A 153 5.51 -2.28 17.77
CA ALA A 153 6.19 -3.52 17.40
C ALA A 153 5.22 -4.47 16.72
N TYR A 154 5.55 -4.92 15.52
CA TYR A 154 4.82 -5.95 14.82
C TYR A 154 5.51 -7.30 15.02
N ASP A 155 4.76 -8.31 15.39
CA ASP A 155 5.23 -9.70 15.53
C ASP A 155 4.74 -10.52 14.34
N ASP A 156 5.66 -10.87 13.45
CA ASP A 156 5.37 -11.63 12.22
C ASP A 156 4.82 -13.05 12.52
N LYS A 157 5.12 -13.62 13.69
CA LYS A 157 4.67 -14.96 14.04
C LYS A 157 3.21 -14.99 14.48
N THR A 158 2.81 -13.97 15.23
CA THR A 158 1.44 -13.88 15.77
C THR A 158 0.52 -12.99 14.94
N GLY A 159 1.08 -12.16 14.05
CA GLY A 159 0.33 -11.15 13.30
C GLY A 159 -0.20 -10.02 14.17
N LEU A 160 0.32 -9.85 15.38
CA LEU A 160 -0.12 -8.85 16.33
C LEU A 160 0.75 -7.58 16.27
N LEU A 161 0.11 -6.43 16.35
CA LEU A 161 0.76 -5.15 16.55
C LEU A 161 0.65 -4.77 18.02
N THR A 162 1.79 -4.65 18.70
CA THR A 162 1.86 -4.18 20.10
C THR A 162 2.15 -2.70 20.11
N ILE A 163 1.30 -1.92 20.74
CA ILE A 163 1.41 -0.46 20.87
C ILE A 163 1.65 -0.14 22.33
N GLY A 164 2.80 0.44 22.65
CA GLY A 164 3.17 0.89 23.97
C GLY A 164 3.25 2.40 24.02
N THR A 165 2.65 3.03 25.02
CA THR A 165 2.67 4.49 25.23
C THR A 165 3.16 4.82 26.62
N GLN A 166 4.05 5.82 26.70
CA GLN A 166 4.64 6.28 27.95
C GLN A 166 3.99 7.59 28.38
N GLY A 167 3.74 7.73 29.68
CA GLY A 167 3.25 8.95 30.31
C GLY A 167 3.83 9.16 31.69
N PHE A 168 3.80 10.38 32.19
CA PHE A 168 4.25 10.70 33.56
C PHE A 168 3.23 10.32 34.64
N SER A 169 2.00 10.03 34.25
CA SER A 169 1.00 9.39 35.12
C SER A 169 0.44 8.12 34.49
N PRO A 170 -0.02 7.13 35.28
CA PRO A 170 -0.64 5.93 34.76
C PRO A 170 -1.88 6.22 33.92
N GLU A 171 -2.69 7.19 34.37
CA GLU A 171 -3.93 7.61 33.72
C GLU A 171 -3.65 8.25 32.35
N PHE A 172 -2.66 9.13 32.28
CA PHE A 172 -2.25 9.76 31.01
C PHE A 172 -1.69 8.72 30.03
N ALA A 173 -0.83 7.81 30.48
CA ALA A 173 -0.31 6.74 29.63
C ALA A 173 -1.42 5.89 29.04
N GLN A 174 -2.45 5.56 29.84
CA GLN A 174 -3.62 4.82 29.39
C GLN A 174 -4.50 5.62 28.42
N GLN A 175 -4.77 6.90 28.73
CA GLN A 175 -5.53 7.78 27.84
C GLN A 175 -4.84 7.97 26.51
N PHE A 176 -3.53 8.14 26.52
CA PHE A 176 -2.71 8.23 25.31
C PHE A 176 -2.84 6.96 24.47
N ASN A 177 -2.71 5.78 25.07
CA ASN A 177 -2.88 4.52 24.33
C ASN A 177 -4.29 4.36 23.77
N ARG A 178 -5.33 4.73 24.52
CA ARG A 178 -6.71 4.69 24.04
C ARG A 178 -6.92 5.65 22.87
N ALA A 179 -6.35 6.85 22.90
CA ALA A 179 -6.45 7.81 21.82
C ALA A 179 -5.75 7.31 20.55
N VAL A 180 -4.54 6.73 20.69
CA VAL A 180 -3.84 6.07 19.59
C VAL A 180 -4.67 4.94 18.98
N LEU A 181 -5.27 4.08 19.81
CA LEU A 181 -6.12 2.99 19.33
C LEU A 181 -7.33 3.49 18.56
N LYS A 182 -8.04 4.46 19.11
CA LYS A 182 -9.24 5.05 18.49
C LYS A 182 -8.90 5.67 17.12
N GLU A 183 -7.78 6.39 17.05
CA GLU A 183 -7.33 7.00 15.80
C GLU A 183 -6.83 5.96 14.80
N SER A 184 -6.16 4.91 15.28
CA SER A 184 -5.74 3.77 14.47
C SER A 184 -6.93 3.03 13.85
N GLU A 185 -8.00 2.84 14.63
CA GLU A 185 -9.25 2.24 14.14
C GLU A 185 -9.90 3.12 13.08
N ARG A 186 -9.97 4.45 13.33
CA ARG A 186 -10.48 5.40 12.33
C ARG A 186 -9.67 5.35 11.04
N PHE A 187 -8.35 5.36 11.13
CA PHE A 187 -7.45 5.29 9.96
C PHE A 187 -7.66 4.02 9.14
N ILE A 188 -7.69 2.85 9.78
CA ILE A 188 -7.91 1.56 9.09
C ILE A 188 -9.29 1.52 8.43
N ASN A 189 -10.32 2.00 9.10
CA ASN A 189 -11.67 2.06 8.56
C ASN A 189 -11.74 3.01 7.34
N GLU A 190 -11.18 4.21 7.45
CA GLU A 190 -11.16 5.19 6.35
C GLU A 190 -10.36 4.68 5.14
N LEU A 191 -9.18 4.11 5.38
CA LEU A 191 -8.35 3.50 4.33
C LEU A 191 -9.11 2.39 3.62
N SER A 192 -9.74 1.51 4.39
CA SER A 192 -10.53 0.38 3.87
C SER A 192 -11.71 0.85 3.02
N HIS A 193 -12.48 1.81 3.53
CA HIS A 193 -13.59 2.40 2.78
C HIS A 193 -13.16 3.18 1.54
N ARG A 194 -12.00 3.83 1.57
CA ARG A 194 -11.44 4.52 0.41
C ARG A 194 -11.10 3.52 -0.69
N ILE A 195 -10.34 2.47 -0.36
CA ILE A 195 -9.98 1.42 -1.31
C ILE A 195 -11.23 0.77 -1.93
N ALA A 196 -12.24 0.46 -1.09
CA ALA A 196 -13.49 -0.13 -1.54
C ALA A 196 -14.25 0.80 -2.52
N ARG A 197 -14.35 2.10 -2.21
CA ARG A 197 -14.97 3.10 -3.09
C ARG A 197 -14.23 3.25 -4.41
N ASP A 198 -12.89 3.32 -4.36
CA ASP A 198 -12.07 3.48 -5.56
C ASP A 198 -12.21 2.28 -6.51
N GLN A 199 -12.25 1.05 -5.95
CA GLN A 199 -12.50 -0.16 -6.74
C GLN A 199 -13.89 -0.16 -7.37
N LEU A 200 -14.91 0.25 -6.62
CA LEU A 200 -16.28 0.33 -7.13
C LEU A 200 -16.40 1.41 -8.21
N GLN A 201 -15.84 2.58 -7.97
CA GLN A 201 -15.81 3.68 -8.94
C GLN A 201 -15.12 3.30 -10.25
N PHE A 202 -14.01 2.55 -10.17
CA PHE A 202 -13.35 2.01 -11.35
C PHE A 202 -14.29 1.06 -12.13
N ALA A 203 -14.94 0.12 -11.44
CA ALA A 203 -15.87 -0.81 -12.07
C ALA A 203 -17.08 -0.10 -12.71
N GLU A 204 -17.61 0.95 -12.05
CA GLU A 204 -18.69 1.79 -12.59
C GLU A 204 -18.25 2.55 -13.85
N ASN A 205 -17.04 3.10 -13.86
CA ASN A 205 -16.51 3.80 -15.04
C ASN A 205 -16.30 2.84 -16.22
N GLU A 206 -15.83 1.62 -15.97
CA GLU A 206 -15.68 0.58 -17.00
C GLU A 206 -17.04 0.16 -17.58
N MET A 207 -18.03 -0.03 -16.73
CA MET A 207 -19.40 -0.34 -17.16
C MET A 207 -19.99 0.78 -18.02
N GLN A 208 -19.80 2.03 -17.60
CA GLN A 208 -20.27 3.19 -18.37
C GLN A 208 -19.55 3.30 -19.73
N SER A 209 -18.25 3.03 -19.77
CA SER A 209 -17.47 2.99 -21.01
C SER A 209 -17.96 1.87 -21.96
N ALA A 210 -18.23 0.68 -21.42
CA ALA A 210 -18.80 -0.42 -22.20
C ALA A 210 -20.21 -0.08 -22.73
N ARG A 211 -21.04 0.59 -21.92
CA ARG A 211 -22.37 1.07 -22.34
C ARG A 211 -22.30 2.06 -23.48
N VAL A 212 -21.38 3.02 -23.41
CA VAL A 212 -21.17 4.01 -24.49
C VAL A 212 -20.72 3.31 -25.76
N ARG A 213 -19.75 2.39 -25.70
CA ARG A 213 -19.30 1.60 -26.85
C ARG A 213 -20.45 0.82 -27.49
N LEU A 214 -21.25 0.11 -26.68
CA LEU A 214 -22.41 -0.62 -27.16
C LEU A 214 -23.45 0.28 -27.85
N ASN A 215 -23.72 1.45 -27.29
CA ASN A 215 -24.64 2.41 -27.92
C ASN A 215 -24.07 2.95 -29.23
N THR A 216 -22.77 3.22 -29.30
CA THR A 216 -22.10 3.66 -30.52
C THR A 216 -22.17 2.59 -31.62
N SER A 217 -21.83 1.34 -31.31
CA SER A 217 -21.88 0.24 -32.29
C SER A 217 -23.30 -0.06 -32.75
N LYS A 218 -24.32 0.04 -31.87
CA LYS A 218 -25.73 -0.04 -32.26
C LYS A 218 -26.15 1.08 -33.17
N THR A 219 -25.73 2.31 -32.90
CA THR A 219 -26.03 3.47 -33.77
C THR A 219 -25.35 3.31 -35.13
N GLU A 220 -24.14 2.81 -35.18
CA GLU A 220 -23.40 2.49 -36.39
C GLU A 220 -24.15 1.48 -37.25
N LEU A 221 -24.66 0.40 -36.63
CA LEU A 221 -25.49 -0.60 -37.31
C LEU A 221 -26.77 0.01 -37.89
N LEU A 222 -27.51 0.80 -37.09
CA LEU A 222 -28.71 1.49 -37.53
C LEU A 222 -28.42 2.45 -38.67
N THR A 223 -27.34 3.21 -38.59
CA THR A 223 -26.93 4.15 -39.64
C THR A 223 -26.60 3.42 -40.93
N TYR A 224 -25.89 2.28 -40.83
CA TYR A 224 -25.58 1.42 -41.97
C TYR A 224 -26.84 0.90 -42.64
N GLN A 225 -27.82 0.35 -41.89
CA GLN A 225 -29.11 -0.14 -42.37
C GLN A 225 -29.89 0.95 -43.08
N ASN A 226 -29.98 2.15 -42.47
CA ASN A 226 -30.73 3.28 -43.04
C ASN A 226 -30.07 3.86 -44.31
N SER A 227 -28.72 3.98 -44.31
CA SER A 227 -27.99 4.54 -45.47
C SER A 227 -28.09 3.63 -46.69
N ASN A 228 -28.13 2.34 -46.48
CA ASN A 228 -28.20 1.35 -47.55
C ASN A 228 -29.64 0.90 -47.88
N ASN A 229 -30.65 1.37 -47.14
CA ASN A 229 -32.05 0.92 -47.25
C ASN A 229 -32.19 -0.60 -47.14
N VAL A 230 -31.40 -1.25 -46.28
CA VAL A 230 -31.34 -2.70 -46.14
C VAL A 230 -31.41 -3.05 -44.66
N LEU A 231 -32.39 -3.90 -44.31
CA LEU A 231 -32.52 -4.36 -42.93
C LEU A 231 -31.53 -5.49 -42.61
N ASP A 232 -31.37 -6.41 -43.53
CA ASP A 232 -30.48 -7.57 -43.46
C ASP A 232 -29.98 -7.91 -44.87
N PRO A 233 -28.75 -7.47 -45.25
CA PRO A 233 -28.20 -7.75 -46.58
C PRO A 233 -27.96 -9.25 -46.84
N GLU A 234 -27.63 -10.01 -45.79
CA GLU A 234 -27.40 -11.46 -45.90
C GLU A 234 -28.71 -12.20 -46.26
N ALA A 235 -29.77 -11.91 -45.55
CA ALA A 235 -31.08 -12.46 -45.84
C ALA A 235 -31.57 -12.11 -47.27
N GLN A 236 -31.31 -10.86 -47.70
CA GLN A 236 -31.63 -10.43 -49.07
C GLN A 236 -30.77 -11.14 -50.12
N ALA A 237 -29.47 -11.35 -49.86
CA ALA A 237 -28.59 -12.09 -50.78
C ALA A 237 -29.01 -13.55 -50.92
N ILE A 238 -29.43 -14.19 -49.83
CA ILE A 238 -29.98 -15.58 -49.84
C ILE A 238 -31.28 -15.63 -50.67
N ALA A 239 -32.18 -14.66 -50.43
CA ALA A 239 -33.45 -14.62 -51.18
C ALA A 239 -33.21 -14.37 -52.67
N ALA A 240 -32.33 -13.45 -53.06
CA ALA A 240 -31.97 -13.22 -54.43
C ALA A 240 -31.30 -14.42 -55.12
N THR A 241 -30.42 -15.11 -54.40
CA THR A 241 -29.77 -16.34 -54.87
C THR A 241 -30.81 -17.44 -55.11
N THR A 242 -31.77 -17.59 -54.20
CA THR A 242 -32.87 -18.55 -54.33
C THR A 242 -33.75 -18.24 -55.54
N LEU A 243 -34.06 -16.94 -55.77
CA LEU A 243 -34.80 -16.50 -56.94
C LEU A 243 -34.02 -16.81 -58.23
N VAL A 244 -32.73 -16.51 -58.31
CA VAL A 244 -31.88 -16.85 -59.46
C VAL A 244 -31.91 -18.34 -59.74
N ASN A 245 -31.77 -19.19 -58.71
CA ASN A 245 -31.79 -20.65 -58.89
C ASN A 245 -33.15 -21.13 -59.39
N THR A 246 -34.25 -20.53 -58.94
CA THR A 246 -35.61 -20.81 -59.44
C THR A 246 -35.76 -20.47 -60.90
N LEU A 247 -35.31 -19.26 -61.32
CA LEU A 247 -35.33 -18.81 -62.71
C LEU A 247 -34.46 -19.70 -63.61
N ILE A 248 -33.31 -20.15 -63.15
CA ILE A 248 -32.43 -21.11 -63.84
C ILE A 248 -33.18 -22.44 -64.07
N GLY A 249 -33.87 -22.92 -63.04
CA GLY A 249 -34.68 -24.15 -63.14
C GLY A 249 -35.77 -24.01 -64.17
N GLN A 250 -36.50 -22.89 -64.22
CA GLN A 250 -37.53 -22.61 -65.26
C GLN A 250 -36.93 -22.53 -66.66
N LYS A 251 -35.76 -21.88 -66.79
CA LYS A 251 -34.99 -21.78 -68.04
C LYS A 251 -34.66 -23.17 -68.57
N ILE A 252 -34.16 -24.06 -67.73
CA ILE A 252 -33.78 -25.45 -68.06
C ILE A 252 -35.03 -26.25 -68.56
N GLN A 253 -36.18 -26.05 -67.88
CA GLN A 253 -37.44 -26.65 -68.36
C GLN A 253 -37.85 -26.14 -69.71
N MET A 254 -37.82 -24.82 -69.94
CA MET A 254 -38.15 -24.24 -71.24
C MET A 254 -37.15 -24.65 -72.34
N GLU A 255 -35.87 -24.83 -72.02
CA GLU A 255 -34.89 -25.34 -72.98
C GLU A 255 -35.15 -26.88 -73.34
N ALA A 256 -35.62 -27.64 -72.36
CA ALA A 256 -36.03 -29.05 -72.61
C ALA A 256 -37.31 -29.12 -73.49
N GLU A 257 -38.27 -28.22 -73.22
CA GLU A 257 -39.49 -28.12 -74.04
C GLU A 257 -39.16 -27.66 -75.48
N LEU A 258 -38.27 -26.63 -75.62
CA LEU A 258 -37.79 -26.22 -76.94
C LEU A 258 -37.13 -27.36 -77.70
N ARG A 259 -36.29 -28.14 -77.05
CA ARG A 259 -35.67 -29.34 -77.68
C ARG A 259 -36.70 -30.37 -78.13
N ASN A 260 -37.72 -30.60 -77.30
CA ASN A 260 -38.83 -31.53 -77.67
C ASN A 260 -39.62 -30.98 -78.87
N LEU A 261 -40.00 -29.69 -78.93
CA LEU A 261 -40.70 -29.07 -80.04
C LEU A 261 -39.90 -29.17 -81.34
N LEU A 262 -38.58 -28.98 -81.30
CA LEU A 262 -37.68 -29.07 -82.45
C LEU A 262 -37.58 -30.51 -83.02
N THR A 263 -38.04 -31.56 -82.33
CA THR A 263 -38.05 -32.94 -82.84
C THR A 263 -39.15 -33.16 -83.91
N TYR A 264 -40.22 -32.35 -83.90
CA TYR A 264 -41.32 -32.49 -84.79
C TYR A 264 -41.80 -31.16 -85.44
N LEU A 265 -41.32 -30.02 -85.08
CA LEU A 265 -41.62 -28.72 -85.68
C LEU A 265 -40.35 -28.09 -86.30
N ARG A 266 -40.58 -27.23 -87.29
CA ARG A 266 -39.49 -26.44 -87.90
C ARG A 266 -39.17 -25.24 -87.02
N GLU A 267 -37.98 -24.70 -87.18
CA GLU A 267 -37.46 -23.51 -86.40
C GLU A 267 -38.34 -22.27 -86.55
N ASP A 268 -39.02 -22.07 -87.67
CA ASP A 268 -39.95 -20.95 -87.99
C ASP A 268 -41.36 -21.13 -87.38
N ALA A 269 -41.65 -22.21 -86.74
CA ALA A 269 -42.96 -22.49 -86.14
C ALA A 269 -43.24 -21.53 -84.97
N PRO A 270 -44.47 -20.95 -84.84
CA PRO A 270 -44.83 -20.01 -83.80
C PRO A 270 -44.54 -20.48 -82.35
N GLN A 271 -44.70 -21.79 -82.10
CA GLN A 271 -44.46 -22.39 -80.79
C GLN A 271 -42.96 -22.42 -80.44
N VAL A 272 -42.09 -22.69 -81.47
CA VAL A 272 -40.62 -22.63 -81.31
C VAL A 272 -40.14 -21.23 -81.05
N ILE A 273 -40.67 -20.24 -81.82
CA ILE A 273 -40.35 -18.83 -81.63
C ILE A 273 -40.75 -18.32 -80.22
N SER A 274 -41.97 -18.77 -79.76
CA SER A 274 -42.46 -18.41 -78.44
C SER A 274 -41.59 -18.98 -77.34
N ALA A 275 -41.14 -20.23 -77.41
CA ALA A 275 -40.22 -20.85 -76.44
C ALA A 275 -38.85 -20.18 -76.46
N GLN A 276 -38.30 -19.84 -77.62
CA GLN A 276 -37.05 -19.08 -77.74
C GLN A 276 -37.14 -17.71 -77.09
N ASN A 277 -38.24 -16.99 -77.31
CA ASN A 277 -38.46 -15.69 -76.68
C ASN A 277 -38.61 -15.80 -75.15
N ALA A 278 -39.28 -16.82 -74.63
CA ALA A 278 -39.38 -17.10 -73.20
C ALA A 278 -38.01 -17.40 -72.56
N ILE A 279 -37.17 -18.21 -73.23
CA ILE A 279 -35.79 -18.48 -72.76
C ILE A 279 -34.95 -17.23 -72.76
N LYS A 280 -35.05 -16.37 -73.79
CA LYS A 280 -34.36 -15.10 -73.87
C LYS A 280 -34.79 -14.16 -72.75
N SER A 281 -36.08 -14.04 -72.45
CA SER A 281 -36.62 -13.28 -71.33
C SER A 281 -36.13 -13.77 -69.98
N LEU A 282 -36.18 -15.08 -69.74
CA LEU A 282 -35.64 -15.72 -68.52
C LEU A 282 -34.15 -15.46 -68.39
N SER A 283 -33.33 -15.55 -69.45
CA SER A 283 -31.90 -15.23 -69.41
C SER A 283 -31.67 -13.79 -69.00
N SER A 284 -32.43 -12.84 -69.58
CA SER A 284 -32.30 -11.42 -69.20
C SER A 284 -32.68 -11.15 -67.75
N GLN A 285 -33.72 -11.84 -67.23
CA GLN A 285 -34.11 -11.77 -65.83
C GLN A 285 -33.00 -12.35 -64.89
N ILE A 286 -32.44 -13.50 -65.23
CA ILE A 286 -31.35 -14.16 -64.50
C ILE A 286 -30.13 -13.20 -64.44
N ASP A 287 -29.74 -12.59 -65.57
CA ASP A 287 -28.60 -11.68 -65.62
C ASP A 287 -28.85 -10.41 -64.83
N ASN A 288 -30.07 -9.86 -64.86
CA ASN A 288 -30.48 -8.71 -64.05
C ASN A 288 -30.42 -9.05 -62.56
N GLU A 289 -30.97 -10.18 -62.10
CA GLU A 289 -30.92 -10.59 -60.69
C GLU A 289 -29.49 -10.92 -60.23
N LYS A 290 -28.70 -11.64 -61.05
CA LYS A 290 -27.28 -11.89 -60.77
C LYS A 290 -26.49 -10.58 -60.63
N SER A 291 -26.79 -9.60 -61.50
CA SER A 291 -26.13 -8.31 -61.44
C SER A 291 -26.37 -7.54 -60.15
N LYS A 292 -27.50 -7.74 -59.48
CA LYS A 292 -27.78 -7.18 -58.16
C LYS A 292 -26.95 -7.80 -57.06
N ILE A 293 -26.56 -9.08 -57.23
CA ILE A 293 -25.78 -9.81 -56.23
C ILE A 293 -24.26 -9.59 -56.38
N THR A 294 -23.75 -9.58 -57.65
CA THR A 294 -22.31 -9.74 -57.95
C THR A 294 -21.76 -8.77 -58.97
N ALA A 295 -21.92 -7.45 -58.89
CA ALA A 295 -21.28 -6.56 -59.85
C ALA A 295 -20.02 -5.88 -59.34
N PRO A 296 -19.14 -5.38 -60.23
CA PRO A 296 -17.83 -4.80 -59.91
C PRO A 296 -17.86 -3.50 -59.13
N ASP A 297 -18.96 -2.79 -59.06
CA ASP A 297 -19.05 -1.43 -58.53
C ASP A 297 -19.40 -1.34 -57.04
N GLY A 298 -18.75 -2.05 -56.19
CA GLY A 298 -18.66 -1.73 -54.75
C GLY A 298 -19.95 -1.63 -53.89
N HIS A 299 -21.12 -1.44 -54.48
CA HIS A 299 -22.42 -1.28 -53.79
C HIS A 299 -23.32 -2.50 -53.88
N LYS A 300 -22.76 -3.70 -53.79
CA LYS A 300 -23.56 -4.90 -54.04
C LYS A 300 -23.78 -5.75 -52.82
N LEU A 301 -24.92 -6.48 -52.89
CA LEU A 301 -25.44 -7.26 -51.76
C LEU A 301 -24.36 -8.07 -51.06
N ASN A 302 -23.46 -8.70 -51.83
CA ASN A 302 -22.40 -9.52 -51.21
C ASN A 302 -21.39 -8.71 -50.37
N ARG A 303 -20.97 -7.54 -50.83
CA ARG A 303 -20.08 -6.66 -50.06
C ARG A 303 -20.80 -6.01 -48.88
N MET A 304 -22.05 -5.57 -49.13
CA MET A 304 -22.93 -5.08 -48.08
C MET A 304 -23.17 -6.11 -46.97
N ALA A 305 -23.30 -7.39 -47.32
CA ALA A 305 -23.44 -8.49 -46.34
C ALA A 305 -22.16 -8.62 -45.47
N VAL A 306 -20.96 -8.53 -46.08
CA VAL A 306 -19.68 -8.60 -45.33
C VAL A 306 -19.55 -7.41 -44.38
N ASP A 307 -19.75 -6.18 -44.86
CA ASP A 307 -19.66 -4.97 -44.03
C ASP A 307 -20.72 -5.01 -42.90
N PHE A 308 -21.91 -5.47 -43.18
CA PHE A 308 -22.98 -5.63 -42.20
C PHE A 308 -22.64 -6.66 -41.12
N GLU A 309 -22.09 -7.83 -41.49
CA GLU A 309 -21.67 -8.84 -40.53
C GLU A 309 -20.52 -8.35 -39.64
N GLU A 310 -19.57 -7.55 -40.16
CA GLU A 310 -18.53 -6.92 -39.37
C GLU A 310 -19.13 -6.01 -38.30
N ILE A 311 -20.05 -5.10 -38.68
CA ILE A 311 -20.72 -4.18 -37.77
C ILE A 311 -21.58 -4.94 -36.75
N LYS A 312 -22.31 -5.98 -37.18
CA LYS A 312 -23.13 -6.82 -36.33
C LYS A 312 -22.31 -7.61 -35.33
N ALA A 313 -21.14 -8.16 -35.74
CA ALA A 313 -20.20 -8.82 -34.87
C ALA A 313 -19.64 -7.84 -33.80
N LYS A 314 -19.38 -6.60 -34.17
CA LYS A 314 -18.98 -5.54 -33.23
C LYS A 314 -20.07 -5.25 -32.18
N VAL A 315 -21.34 -5.18 -32.58
CA VAL A 315 -22.48 -5.03 -31.66
C VAL A 315 -22.60 -6.21 -30.70
N LEU A 316 -22.43 -7.43 -31.20
CA LEU A 316 -22.43 -8.63 -30.36
C LEU A 316 -21.30 -8.61 -29.36
N PHE A 317 -20.08 -8.32 -29.79
CA PHE A 317 -18.90 -8.19 -28.95
C PHE A 317 -19.10 -7.13 -27.84
N ASP A 318 -19.55 -5.91 -28.21
CA ASP A 318 -19.79 -4.84 -27.24
C ASP A 318 -20.95 -5.19 -26.28
N THR A 319 -21.93 -5.97 -26.73
CA THR A 319 -23.00 -6.48 -25.88
C THR A 319 -22.45 -7.44 -24.83
N ASP A 320 -21.54 -8.34 -25.21
CA ASP A 320 -20.96 -9.30 -24.29
C ASP A 320 -19.98 -8.63 -23.31
N ILE A 321 -19.20 -7.64 -23.76
CA ILE A 321 -18.40 -6.81 -22.88
C ILE A 321 -19.27 -6.07 -21.85
N TYR A 322 -20.39 -5.48 -22.28
CA TYR A 322 -21.32 -4.83 -21.36
C TYR A 322 -21.91 -5.78 -20.31
N LYS A 323 -22.29 -7.01 -20.70
CA LYS A 323 -22.76 -8.05 -19.76
C LYS A 323 -21.68 -8.45 -18.77
N LEU A 324 -20.42 -8.61 -19.25
CA LEU A 324 -19.28 -8.93 -18.40
C LEU A 324 -19.00 -7.82 -17.37
N THR A 325 -19.07 -6.55 -17.78
CA THR A 325 -18.88 -5.43 -16.87
C THR A 325 -20.01 -5.31 -15.84
N LEU A 326 -21.27 -5.62 -16.20
CA LEU A 326 -22.38 -5.71 -15.25
C LEU A 326 -22.15 -6.79 -14.19
N THR A 327 -21.68 -7.96 -14.60
CA THR A 327 -21.34 -9.05 -13.67
C THR A 327 -20.16 -8.65 -12.78
N SER A 328 -19.16 -8.00 -13.35
CA SER A 328 -17.97 -7.52 -12.64
C SER A 328 -18.32 -6.48 -11.56
N ILE A 329 -19.21 -5.52 -11.83
CA ILE A 329 -19.61 -4.52 -10.84
C ILE A 329 -20.32 -5.14 -9.64
N GLU A 330 -21.24 -6.11 -9.88
CA GLU A 330 -21.91 -6.82 -8.78
C GLU A 330 -20.92 -7.64 -7.95
N LYS A 331 -19.98 -8.31 -8.59
CA LYS A 331 -18.89 -9.02 -7.91
C LYS A 331 -18.02 -8.04 -7.09
N THR A 332 -17.62 -6.93 -7.69
CA THR A 332 -16.81 -5.90 -7.02
C THR A 332 -17.54 -5.31 -5.81
N ARG A 333 -18.85 -5.08 -5.90
CA ARG A 333 -19.68 -4.60 -4.79
C ARG A 333 -19.67 -5.57 -3.61
N VAL A 334 -19.84 -6.86 -3.87
CA VAL A 334 -19.78 -7.90 -2.84
C VAL A 334 -18.38 -8.03 -2.25
N GLU A 335 -17.35 -8.01 -3.10
CA GLU A 335 -15.95 -8.09 -2.65
C GLU A 335 -15.54 -6.86 -1.85
N ALA A 336 -15.94 -5.65 -2.25
CA ALA A 336 -15.69 -4.41 -1.52
C ALA A 336 -16.26 -4.48 -0.09
N ALA A 337 -17.47 -5.01 0.07
CA ALA A 337 -18.08 -5.21 1.38
C ALA A 337 -17.34 -6.28 2.22
N ARG A 338 -16.88 -7.36 1.60
CA ARG A 338 -16.16 -8.45 2.29
C ARG A 338 -14.71 -8.10 2.65
N LYS A 339 -14.05 -7.26 1.86
CA LYS A 339 -12.65 -6.86 2.07
C LYS A 339 -12.49 -5.69 3.05
N LEU A 340 -13.57 -5.19 3.64
CA LEU A 340 -13.47 -4.20 4.71
C LEU A 340 -12.60 -4.74 5.84
N LYS A 341 -11.63 -3.93 6.27
CA LYS A 341 -10.68 -4.27 7.31
C LYS A 341 -11.13 -3.63 8.61
N VAL A 342 -10.96 -4.35 9.70
CA VAL A 342 -11.34 -3.91 11.04
C VAL A 342 -10.15 -4.09 11.98
N LEU A 343 -9.89 -3.09 12.82
CA LEU A 343 -8.92 -3.19 13.88
C LEU A 343 -9.55 -3.96 15.06
N SER A 344 -9.07 -5.17 15.33
CA SER A 344 -9.51 -5.98 16.45
C SER A 344 -8.59 -5.78 17.66
N VAL A 345 -9.11 -5.26 18.74
CA VAL A 345 -8.36 -5.09 20.00
C VAL A 345 -8.32 -6.44 20.73
N ILE A 346 -7.14 -7.03 20.82
CA ILE A 346 -6.91 -8.31 21.50
C ILE A 346 -6.63 -8.07 22.99
N SER A 347 -5.86 -7.03 23.32
CA SER A 347 -5.60 -6.59 24.69
C SER A 347 -5.82 -5.09 24.79
N SER A 348 -6.73 -4.68 25.65
CA SER A 348 -7.04 -3.27 25.90
C SER A 348 -5.92 -2.57 26.68
N PRO A 349 -5.75 -1.24 26.55
CA PRO A 349 -4.80 -0.46 27.32
C PRO A 349 -5.02 -0.63 28.83
N GLN A 350 -3.98 -1.14 29.52
CA GLN A 350 -4.04 -1.37 30.95
C GLN A 350 -3.51 -0.17 31.73
N LEU A 351 -4.07 0.07 32.92
CA LEU A 351 -3.53 1.04 33.86
C LEU A 351 -2.29 0.43 34.52
N SER A 352 -1.13 1.04 34.31
CA SER A 352 0.11 0.57 34.89
C SER A 352 0.16 0.89 36.38
N GLN A 353 0.47 -0.11 37.22
CA GLN A 353 0.62 0.09 38.67
C GLN A 353 2.04 0.48 39.07
N GLU A 354 3.02 0.12 38.23
CA GLU A 354 4.44 0.38 38.48
C GLU A 354 5.05 1.22 37.36
N SER A 355 6.01 2.08 37.73
CA SER A 355 6.79 2.83 36.76
C SER A 355 7.81 1.92 36.08
N ARG A 356 7.85 1.93 34.74
CA ARG A 356 8.81 1.12 33.97
C ARG A 356 10.10 1.86 33.67
N PHE A 357 10.07 3.18 33.67
CA PHE A 357 11.20 4.06 33.39
C PHE A 357 11.35 5.16 34.43
N PRO A 358 12.61 5.59 34.71
CA PRO A 358 13.87 4.96 34.28
C PRO A 358 14.10 3.62 35.01
N SER A 359 14.76 2.67 34.34
CA SER A 359 15.24 1.44 35.01
C SER A 359 16.50 1.81 35.81
N SER A 360 16.30 2.19 37.07
CA SER A 360 17.34 2.72 37.95
C SER A 360 18.54 1.77 38.06
N LEU A 361 18.30 0.47 38.20
CA LEU A 361 19.35 -0.54 38.26
C LEU A 361 20.21 -0.59 36.98
N TYR A 362 19.60 -0.54 35.82
CA TYR A 362 20.32 -0.55 34.55
C TYR A 362 21.16 0.72 34.35
N LEU A 363 20.59 1.90 34.67
CA LEU A 363 21.30 3.18 34.57
C LEU A 363 22.51 3.22 35.55
N ILE A 364 22.33 2.76 36.79
CA ILE A 364 23.41 2.70 37.79
C ILE A 364 24.50 1.72 37.31
N ALA A 365 24.16 0.55 36.84
CA ALA A 365 25.13 -0.43 36.38
C ALA A 365 25.90 0.05 35.13
N SER A 366 25.19 0.60 34.12
CA SER A 366 25.84 1.13 32.92
C SER A 366 26.75 2.32 33.19
N TRP A 367 26.32 3.23 34.07
CA TRP A 367 27.13 4.39 34.46
C TRP A 367 28.37 3.99 35.27
N LEU A 368 28.22 3.02 36.15
CA LEU A 368 29.36 2.45 36.91
C LEU A 368 30.39 1.84 35.95
N LEU A 369 29.96 1.11 34.93
CA LEU A 369 30.86 0.54 33.94
C LEU A 369 31.63 1.61 33.18
N VAL A 370 30.96 2.71 32.74
CA VAL A 370 31.58 3.84 32.07
C VAL A 370 32.61 4.53 32.99
N CYS A 371 32.25 4.75 34.27
CA CYS A 371 33.18 5.36 35.24
C CYS A 371 34.39 4.46 35.49
N CYS A 372 34.23 3.12 35.57
CA CYS A 372 35.33 2.18 35.71
C CYS A 372 36.27 2.19 34.50
N LEU A 373 35.72 2.25 33.28
CA LEU A 373 36.52 2.34 32.06
C LEU A 373 37.32 3.67 32.01
N LEU A 374 36.65 4.77 32.32
CA LEU A 374 37.32 6.08 32.40
C LEU A 374 38.43 6.10 33.46
N PHE A 375 38.19 5.54 34.64
CA PHE A 375 39.19 5.39 35.68
C PHE A 375 40.39 4.55 35.21
N GLY A 376 40.12 3.38 34.56
CA GLY A 376 41.19 2.53 34.02
C GLY A 376 42.03 3.23 32.96
N THR A 377 41.42 3.97 32.04
CA THR A 377 42.13 4.71 30.99
C THR A 377 42.99 5.87 31.57
N VAL A 378 42.43 6.62 32.51
CA VAL A 378 43.20 7.70 33.18
C VAL A 378 44.35 7.13 34.00
N LYS A 379 44.15 6.03 34.73
CA LYS A 379 45.19 5.37 35.48
C LYS A 379 46.30 4.82 34.60
N LEU A 380 45.96 4.25 33.45
CA LEU A 380 46.93 3.76 32.47
C LEU A 380 47.72 4.89 31.84
N LEU A 381 47.09 6.01 31.48
CA LEU A 381 47.77 7.19 30.99
C LEU A 381 48.74 7.75 32.00
N LEU A 382 48.34 7.83 33.28
CA LEU A 382 49.24 8.30 34.35
C LEU A 382 50.42 7.33 34.58
N ALA A 383 50.20 6.01 34.47
CA ALA A 383 51.26 5.03 34.57
C ALA A 383 52.27 5.13 33.42
N VAL A 384 51.80 5.37 32.18
CA VAL A 384 52.66 5.57 30.99
C VAL A 384 53.47 6.89 31.15
N ILE A 385 52.88 7.95 31.71
CA ILE A 385 53.58 9.23 31.96
C ILE A 385 54.65 9.06 33.04
N ASP A 386 54.36 8.27 34.08
CA ASP A 386 55.37 7.99 35.15
C ASP A 386 56.54 7.14 34.61
N ASP A 387 56.25 6.14 33.76
CA ASP A 387 57.27 5.27 33.16
C ASP A 387 58.18 6.02 32.16
N HIS A 388 57.70 7.10 31.54
CA HIS A 388 58.50 7.97 30.65
C HIS A 388 59.28 9.05 31.36
N LYS A 389 59.16 9.21 32.69
CA LYS A 389 59.92 10.20 33.49
C LYS A 389 61.16 9.66 34.16
N ASP A 390 61.33 8.32 34.14
CA ASP A 390 62.58 7.64 34.58
C ASP A 390 63.50 7.43 33.36
#